data_4c60150097cbc86e9c0b02ad6ddba116
#
_entry.id   4c60150097cbc86e9c0b02ad6ddba116
#
_cell.length_a   1.000
_cell.length_b   1.000
_cell.length_c   1.000
_cell.angle_alpha   90.00
_cell.angle_beta   90.00
_cell.angle_gamma   90.00
#
_symmetry.space_group_name_H-M   'P 1'
#
loop_
_entity.id
_entity.type
_entity.pdbx_description
1 polymer ?
#
loop_
_entity_poly.entity_id
_entity_poly.type
_entity_poly.pdbx_seq_one_letter_code
_entity_poly.pdbx_strand_id
1 'polypeptide(L)'
;MQRNDLRFAPVVLVGLAMVAVPACLQAQSDAAKLFKTNCTLCHSEDGSGNSPTGKALKAKDLRSDEVQGKADADLADVIAKGKGKMPAFGAKLSADKVKSLVDYIRQLPKK
;
A
#
# COMPACT_ATOMS: atom_id res chain seq x y z
N MET A 1 -72.21 12.48 2.46
CA MET A 1 -71.11 12.70 3.41
C MET A 1 -70.08 11.67 3.13
N GLN A 2 -69.04 12.05 2.35
CA GLN A 2 -67.90 11.18 2.07
C GLN A 2 -66.78 11.50 3.05
N ARG A 3 -66.41 10.52 3.84
CA ARG A 3 -65.26 10.62 4.75
C ARG A 3 -64.01 10.30 3.95
N ASN A 4 -63.19 11.31 3.68
CA ASN A 4 -61.86 11.16 3.11
C ASN A 4 -60.92 10.65 4.20
N ASP A 5 -60.66 9.35 4.23
CA ASP A 5 -59.60 8.76 5.03
C ASP A 5 -58.28 9.04 4.32
N LEU A 6 -57.60 10.12 4.75
CA LEU A 6 -56.23 10.40 4.39
C LEU A 6 -55.32 9.42 5.15
N ARG A 7 -54.99 8.33 4.47
CA ARG A 7 -53.97 7.41 4.96
C ARG A 7 -52.58 8.04 4.79
N PHE A 8 -52.08 8.61 5.86
CA PHE A 8 -50.66 8.96 5.93
C PHE A 8 -49.82 7.68 5.98
N ALA A 9 -49.19 7.35 4.87
CA ALA A 9 -48.15 6.32 4.85
C ALA A 9 -46.90 6.87 5.56
N PRO A 10 -46.30 6.11 6.51
CA PRO A 10 -45.05 6.56 7.12
C PRO A 10 -43.94 6.55 6.08
N VAL A 11 -43.36 7.70 5.80
CA VAL A 11 -42.12 7.81 5.05
C VAL A 11 -41.01 7.28 5.91
N VAL A 12 -40.56 6.05 5.63
CA VAL A 12 -39.36 5.49 6.26
C VAL A 12 -38.16 6.18 5.63
N LEU A 13 -37.63 7.17 6.31
CA LEU A 13 -36.33 7.76 6.00
C LEU A 13 -35.24 6.73 6.31
N VAL A 14 -34.82 5.97 5.32
CA VAL A 14 -33.62 5.15 5.40
C VAL A 14 -32.43 6.11 5.43
N GLY A 15 -31.94 6.38 6.64
CA GLY A 15 -30.71 7.16 6.82
C GLY A 15 -29.54 6.38 6.24
N LEU A 16 -28.98 6.88 5.14
CA LEU A 16 -27.74 6.37 4.56
C LEU A 16 -26.58 6.75 5.50
N ALA A 17 -26.20 5.82 6.38
CA ALA A 17 -25.04 6.00 7.23
C ALA A 17 -23.78 6.00 6.35
N MET A 18 -23.20 7.18 6.09
CA MET A 18 -21.88 7.29 5.48
C MET A 18 -20.86 6.77 6.48
N VAL A 19 -20.36 5.55 6.22
CA VAL A 19 -19.23 4.99 6.97
C VAL A 19 -17.96 5.69 6.45
N ALA A 20 -17.42 6.60 7.25
CA ALA A 20 -16.14 7.23 6.95
C ALA A 20 -15.02 6.19 7.13
N VAL A 21 -14.39 5.78 6.04
CA VAL A 21 -13.20 4.93 6.08
C VAL A 21 -12.03 5.77 6.61
N PRO A 22 -11.33 5.35 7.68
CA PRO A 22 -10.21 6.12 8.21
C PRO A 22 -9.09 6.25 7.17
N ALA A 23 -8.52 7.43 7.04
CA ALA A 23 -7.49 7.77 6.04
C ALA A 23 -6.24 6.88 6.11
N CYS A 24 -5.92 6.32 7.29
CA CYS A 24 -4.79 5.40 7.45
C CYS A 24 -4.99 4.06 6.71
N LEU A 25 -6.22 3.53 6.64
CA LEU A 25 -6.53 2.32 5.86
C LEU A 25 -6.39 2.58 4.35
N GLN A 26 -6.75 3.77 3.90
CA GLN A 26 -6.60 4.16 2.51
C GLN A 26 -5.12 4.24 2.10
N ALA A 27 -4.28 4.87 2.92
CA ALA A 27 -2.85 4.99 2.68
C ALA A 27 -2.15 3.62 2.60
N GLN A 28 -2.53 2.66 3.44
CA GLN A 28 -2.00 1.29 3.40
C GLN A 28 -2.42 0.56 2.12
N SER A 29 -3.67 0.71 1.69
CA SER A 29 -4.16 0.10 0.44
C SER A 29 -3.42 0.64 -0.78
N ASP A 30 -3.11 1.93 -0.79
CA ASP A 30 -2.40 2.58 -1.89
C ASP A 30 -0.92 2.16 -1.92
N ALA A 31 -0.26 2.05 -0.76
CA ALA A 31 1.10 1.54 -0.66
C ALA A 31 1.23 0.08 -1.13
N ALA A 32 0.26 -0.77 -0.79
CA ALA A 32 0.22 -2.15 -1.26
C ALA A 32 0.08 -2.22 -2.80
N LYS A 33 -0.74 -1.38 -3.40
CA LYS A 33 -0.88 -1.28 -4.87
C LYS A 33 0.42 -0.79 -5.53
N LEU A 34 1.06 0.23 -4.94
CA LEU A 34 2.35 0.73 -5.43
C LEU A 34 3.42 -0.34 -5.39
N PHE A 35 3.51 -1.10 -4.30
CA PHE A 35 4.43 -2.21 -4.14
C PHE A 35 4.16 -3.30 -5.19
N LYS A 36 2.91 -3.70 -5.35
CA LYS A 36 2.50 -4.70 -6.34
C LYS A 36 2.90 -4.29 -7.76
N THR A 37 2.70 -3.03 -8.12
CA THR A 37 2.95 -2.54 -9.48
C THR A 37 4.44 -2.35 -9.79
N ASN A 38 5.24 -1.92 -8.80
CA ASN A 38 6.61 -1.45 -9.06
C ASN A 38 7.70 -2.37 -8.48
N CYS A 39 7.39 -3.19 -7.49
CA CYS A 39 8.40 -3.88 -6.69
C CYS A 39 8.36 -5.40 -6.81
N THR A 40 7.17 -5.99 -7.01
CA THR A 40 6.97 -7.44 -6.92
C THR A 40 7.68 -8.23 -8.00
N LEU A 41 7.96 -7.64 -9.15
CA LEU A 41 8.71 -8.31 -10.22
C LEU A 41 10.06 -8.84 -9.70
N CYS A 42 10.75 -8.07 -8.87
CA CYS A 42 12.04 -8.44 -8.29
C CYS A 42 11.90 -8.91 -6.84
N HIS A 43 11.12 -8.22 -6.01
CA HIS A 43 11.03 -8.50 -4.57
C HIS A 43 9.97 -9.53 -4.19
N SER A 44 9.16 -10.01 -5.12
CA SER A 44 8.02 -10.90 -4.90
C SER A 44 6.88 -10.25 -4.09
N GLU A 45 5.70 -10.83 -4.09
CA GLU A 45 4.54 -10.27 -3.35
C GLU A 45 4.76 -10.26 -1.83
N ASP A 46 5.51 -11.25 -1.31
CA ASP A 46 5.85 -11.37 0.10
C ASP A 46 7.12 -10.61 0.50
N GLY A 47 7.79 -9.94 -0.43
CA GLY A 47 9.04 -9.21 -0.20
C GLY A 47 10.30 -10.08 -0.16
N SER A 48 10.20 -11.39 -0.40
CA SER A 48 11.31 -12.34 -0.26
C SER A 48 12.41 -12.23 -1.32
N GLY A 49 12.10 -11.62 -2.48
CA GLY A 49 13.00 -11.62 -3.62
C GLY A 49 13.10 -12.98 -4.36
N ASN A 50 12.18 -13.91 -4.07
CA ASN A 50 12.21 -15.28 -4.62
C ASN A 50 11.58 -15.43 -6.01
N SER A 51 11.13 -14.35 -6.65
CA SER A 51 10.68 -14.39 -8.05
C SER A 51 11.85 -14.82 -8.97
N PRO A 52 11.57 -15.35 -10.16
CA PRO A 52 12.63 -15.69 -11.12
C PRO A 52 13.55 -14.50 -11.43
N THR A 53 12.97 -13.31 -11.65
CA THR A 53 13.74 -12.07 -11.87
C THR A 53 14.51 -11.66 -10.62
N GLY A 54 13.89 -11.76 -9.44
CA GLY A 54 14.54 -11.45 -8.17
C GLY A 54 15.76 -12.32 -7.91
N LYS A 55 15.67 -13.61 -8.15
CA LYS A 55 16.79 -14.54 -8.02
C LYS A 55 17.90 -14.23 -9.01
N ALA A 56 17.57 -13.98 -10.27
CA ALA A 56 18.56 -13.64 -11.32
C ALA A 56 19.31 -12.33 -11.01
N LEU A 57 18.61 -11.35 -10.45
CA LEU A 57 19.18 -10.04 -10.09
C LEU A 57 19.70 -9.96 -8.65
N LYS A 58 19.57 -11.04 -7.88
CA LYS A 58 19.94 -11.10 -6.46
C LYS A 58 19.22 -10.00 -5.63
N ALA A 59 17.92 -9.85 -5.87
CA ALA A 59 17.08 -8.91 -5.12
C ALA A 59 17.11 -9.25 -3.63
N LYS A 60 17.21 -8.22 -2.79
CA LYS A 60 17.23 -8.41 -1.34
C LYS A 60 15.88 -8.90 -0.83
N ASP A 61 15.91 -9.78 0.15
CA ASP A 61 14.75 -10.13 0.96
C ASP A 61 14.45 -8.93 1.87
N LEU A 62 13.33 -8.25 1.60
CA LEU A 62 12.93 -7.05 2.33
C LEU A 62 12.54 -7.33 3.78
N ARG A 63 12.34 -8.61 4.14
CA ARG A 63 11.99 -9.06 5.49
C ARG A 63 13.20 -9.40 6.34
N SER A 64 14.40 -9.40 5.73
CA SER A 64 15.64 -9.77 6.40
C SER A 64 16.05 -8.73 7.44
N ASP A 65 16.80 -9.17 8.46
CA ASP A 65 17.35 -8.28 9.48
C ASP A 65 18.28 -7.22 8.86
N GLU A 66 18.98 -7.55 7.79
CA GLU A 66 19.82 -6.61 7.05
C GLU A 66 19.03 -5.41 6.53
N VAL A 67 17.84 -5.66 5.96
CA VAL A 67 16.96 -4.60 5.43
C VAL A 67 16.20 -3.92 6.55
N GLN A 68 15.62 -4.70 7.45
CA GLN A 68 14.79 -4.16 8.53
C GLN A 68 15.60 -3.36 9.56
N GLY A 69 16.91 -3.61 9.68
CA GLY A 69 17.81 -2.84 10.53
C GLY A 69 18.28 -1.50 9.96
N LYS A 70 18.00 -1.21 8.70
CA LYS A 70 18.33 0.10 8.09
C LYS A 70 17.36 1.18 8.56
N ALA A 71 17.84 2.44 8.59
CA ALA A 71 16.96 3.58 8.84
C ALA A 71 15.94 3.78 7.71
N ASP A 72 14.78 4.34 8.02
CA ASP A 72 13.75 4.63 7.01
C ASP A 72 14.26 5.57 5.93
N ALA A 73 15.09 6.55 6.28
CA ALA A 73 15.72 7.44 5.31
C ALA A 73 16.64 6.71 4.33
N ASP A 74 17.37 5.70 4.79
CA ASP A 74 18.24 4.89 3.92
C ASP A 74 17.42 4.04 2.95
N LEU A 75 16.32 3.45 3.41
CA LEU A 75 15.40 2.70 2.56
C LEU A 75 14.72 3.62 1.54
N ALA A 76 14.29 4.80 1.95
CA ALA A 76 13.71 5.80 1.06
C ALA A 76 14.71 6.25 -0.01
N ASP A 77 15.95 6.48 0.35
CA ASP A 77 17.03 6.85 -0.59
C ASP A 77 17.29 5.74 -1.62
N VAL A 78 17.33 4.48 -1.20
CA VAL A 78 17.51 3.35 -2.12
C VAL A 78 16.35 3.26 -3.10
N ILE A 79 15.12 3.44 -2.65
CA ILE A 79 13.94 3.45 -3.53
C ILE A 79 14.01 4.62 -4.52
N ALA A 80 14.32 5.81 -4.05
CA ALA A 80 14.32 7.02 -4.87
C ALA A 80 15.50 7.07 -5.86
N LYS A 81 16.69 6.69 -5.42
CA LYS A 81 17.94 6.82 -6.20
C LYS A 81 18.38 5.55 -6.89
N GLY A 82 17.81 4.40 -6.47
CA GLY A 82 18.26 3.08 -6.91
C GLY A 82 19.57 2.65 -6.26
N LYS A 83 19.92 1.38 -6.43
CA LYS A 83 21.17 0.81 -5.95
C LYS A 83 21.53 -0.45 -6.75
N GLY A 84 22.69 -0.49 -7.35
CA GLY A 84 23.11 -1.63 -8.17
C GLY A 84 22.11 -1.89 -9.30
N LYS A 85 21.52 -3.08 -9.33
CA LYS A 85 20.52 -3.46 -10.35
C LYS A 85 19.10 -2.96 -10.03
N MET A 86 18.86 -2.43 -8.84
CA MET A 86 17.59 -1.83 -8.49
C MET A 86 17.47 -0.45 -9.14
N PRO A 87 16.44 -0.20 -9.96
CA PRO A 87 16.26 1.08 -10.61
C PRO A 87 15.83 2.18 -9.62
N ALA A 88 16.03 3.44 -10.02
CA ALA A 88 15.58 4.61 -9.29
C ALA A 88 14.09 4.90 -9.56
N PHE A 89 13.31 5.13 -8.53
CA PHE A 89 11.89 5.44 -8.65
C PHE A 89 11.54 6.90 -8.32
N GLY A 90 12.52 7.73 -7.94
CA GLY A 90 12.29 9.11 -7.51
C GLY A 90 11.67 10.03 -8.58
N ALA A 91 11.86 9.74 -9.87
CA ALA A 91 11.20 10.47 -10.96
C ALA A 91 9.73 10.03 -11.16
N LYS A 92 9.38 8.82 -10.72
CA LYS A 92 8.05 8.21 -10.87
C LYS A 92 7.17 8.38 -9.64
N LEU A 93 7.77 8.38 -8.47
CA LEU A 93 7.09 8.37 -7.18
C LEU A 93 7.45 9.62 -6.39
N SER A 94 6.44 10.32 -5.88
CA SER A 94 6.65 11.44 -4.96
C SER A 94 7.30 10.96 -3.65
N ALA A 95 7.89 11.88 -2.89
CA ALA A 95 8.49 11.58 -1.59
C ALA A 95 7.47 10.91 -0.63
N ASP A 96 6.21 11.33 -0.64
CA ASP A 96 5.14 10.73 0.18
C ASP A 96 4.85 9.29 -0.23
N LYS A 97 4.85 8.98 -1.53
CA LYS A 97 4.68 7.61 -2.03
C LYS A 97 5.86 6.73 -1.67
N VAL A 98 7.08 7.26 -1.75
CA VAL A 98 8.30 6.55 -1.30
C VAL A 98 8.23 6.25 0.19
N LYS A 99 7.81 7.24 1.01
CA LYS A 99 7.61 7.02 2.44
C LYS A 99 6.56 5.95 2.71
N SER A 100 5.43 5.99 2.03
CA SER A 100 4.38 4.97 2.17
C SER A 100 4.88 3.56 1.81
N LEU A 101 5.76 3.43 0.83
CA LEU A 101 6.41 2.15 0.49
C LEU A 101 7.34 1.67 1.61
N VAL A 102 8.11 2.56 2.24
CA VAL A 102 8.94 2.21 3.41
C VAL A 102 8.06 1.69 4.54
N ASP A 103 6.97 2.40 4.86
CA ASP A 103 6.01 1.99 5.89
C ASP A 103 5.39 0.62 5.56
N TYR A 104 5.09 0.34 4.29
CA TYR A 104 4.59 -0.95 3.83
C TYR A 104 5.64 -2.07 4.00
N ILE A 105 6.90 -1.82 3.64
CA ILE A 105 8.01 -2.77 3.80
C ILE A 105 8.21 -3.14 5.28
N ARG A 106 8.01 -2.18 6.21
CA ARG A 106 8.09 -2.44 7.67
C ARG A 106 6.98 -3.38 8.16
N GLN A 107 5.87 -3.45 7.45
CA GLN A 107 4.72 -4.28 7.81
C GLN A 107 4.73 -5.66 7.14
N LEU A 108 5.69 -5.93 6.26
CA LEU A 108 5.84 -7.27 5.67
C LEU A 108 6.04 -8.32 6.77
N PRO A 109 5.43 -9.52 6.63
CA PRO A 109 5.62 -10.60 7.60
C PRO A 109 7.10 -10.91 7.77
N LYS A 110 7.58 -10.90 8.99
CA LYS A 110 8.97 -11.26 9.29
C LYS A 110 9.26 -12.70 8.86
N LYS A 111 10.51 -12.91 8.48
CA LYS A 111 11.02 -14.24 8.12
C LYS A 111 11.09 -15.18 9.32
#